data_97d038de20c99a89f09439613684970c
#
_entry.id   97d038de20c99a89f09439613684970c
#
_cell.length_a   1.000
_cell.length_b   1.000
_cell.length_c   1.000
_cell.angle_alpha   90.00
_cell.angle_beta   90.00
_cell.angle_gamma   90.00
#
_symmetry.space_group_name_H-M   'P 1'
#
loop_
_entity.id
_entity.type
_entity.pdbx_description
1 polymer ?
#
loop_
_entity_poly.entity_id
_entity_poly.type
_entity_poly.pdbx_seq_one_letter_code
_entity_poly.pdbx_strand_id
1 'polypeptide(L)'
;VDLCQRLRSWHHCPIIFTSCLDDTDTIVHALEMGGDDFLAKPYHNKILLARIMANIRRVQMDGAEPSVNGYHCAAFTLDANSHSVEKDGRSVHLADMEYRILTLFVRYPNTFFTANELYQKIWGKESLGDVRTVQVHIHNLRSKIEPDPAKPVYLKNVWGKGYVFQPDGGKV
;
A
#
# COMPACT_ATOMS: atom_id res chain seq x y z
N VAL A 1 8.65 17.36 -3.18
CA VAL A 1 9.10 15.96 -3.25
C VAL A 1 10.16 15.68 -2.21
N ASP A 2 11.28 16.38 -2.18
CA ASP A 2 12.36 16.21 -1.19
C ASP A 2 11.87 16.32 0.27
N LEU A 3 10.87 17.18 0.52
CA LEU A 3 10.27 17.32 1.85
C LEU A 3 9.59 16.03 2.31
N CYS A 4 8.88 15.32 1.44
CA CYS A 4 8.20 14.06 1.77
C CYS A 4 9.22 12.99 2.19
N GLN A 5 10.28 12.79 1.43
CA GLN A 5 11.34 11.84 1.77
C GLN A 5 12.01 12.19 3.10
N ARG A 6 12.27 13.47 3.34
CA ARG A 6 12.84 13.94 4.62
C ARG A 6 11.87 13.71 5.78
N LEU A 7 10.57 13.94 5.60
CA LEU A 7 9.57 13.65 6.63
C LEU A 7 9.50 12.15 6.93
N ARG A 8 9.56 11.29 5.91
CA ARG A 8 9.54 9.83 6.08
C ARG A 8 10.73 9.29 6.84
N SER A 9 11.89 9.95 6.81
CA SER A 9 13.04 9.51 7.60
C SER A 9 12.88 9.74 9.11
N TRP A 10 11.90 10.57 9.52
CA TRP A 10 11.69 10.94 10.93
C TRP A 10 10.29 10.62 11.45
N HIS A 11 9.28 10.55 10.56
CA HIS A 11 7.88 10.42 10.93
C HIS A 11 7.13 9.43 10.05
N HIS A 12 6.25 8.65 10.69
CA HIS A 12 5.31 7.75 10.02
C HIS A 12 3.89 8.35 9.89
N CYS A 13 3.76 9.68 10.02
CA CYS A 13 2.48 10.35 9.87
C CYS A 13 1.94 10.20 8.45
N PRO A 14 0.61 10.10 8.27
CA PRO A 14 0.00 10.07 6.94
C PRO A 14 0.31 11.34 6.14
N ILE A 15 0.70 11.19 4.88
CA ILE A 15 1.00 12.28 3.95
C ILE A 15 0.02 12.22 2.78
N ILE A 16 -0.80 13.26 2.62
CA ILE A 16 -1.71 13.42 1.50
C ILE A 16 -1.17 14.52 0.58
N PHE A 17 -0.86 14.17 -0.64
CA PHE A 17 -0.48 15.15 -1.66
C PHE A 17 -1.72 15.81 -2.25
N THR A 18 -1.64 17.13 -2.48
CA THR A 18 -2.68 17.87 -3.24
C THR A 18 -2.03 18.67 -4.35
N SER A 19 -2.48 18.49 -5.60
CA SER A 19 -1.90 19.14 -6.77
C SER A 19 -2.97 19.50 -7.81
N CYS A 20 -2.69 20.53 -8.63
CA CYS A 20 -3.43 20.79 -9.85
C CYS A 20 -3.01 19.88 -11.01
N LEU A 21 -1.85 19.23 -10.89
CA LEU A 21 -1.37 18.23 -11.85
C LEU A 21 -1.94 16.89 -11.43
N ASP A 22 -2.79 16.31 -12.27
CA ASP A 22 -3.51 15.06 -12.03
C ASP A 22 -3.17 13.97 -13.05
N ASP A 23 -2.13 14.21 -13.83
CA ASP A 23 -1.56 13.21 -14.72
C ASP A 23 -0.99 12.02 -13.94
N THR A 24 -0.98 10.86 -14.57
CA THR A 24 -0.58 9.62 -13.95
C THR A 24 0.85 9.67 -13.40
N ASP A 25 1.77 10.31 -14.11
CA ASP A 25 3.19 10.36 -13.73
C ASP A 25 3.38 11.20 -12.46
N THR A 26 2.68 12.32 -12.33
CA THR A 26 2.68 13.16 -11.12
C THR A 26 2.12 12.38 -9.92
N ILE A 27 1.02 11.64 -10.08
CA ILE A 27 0.43 10.83 -9.02
C ILE A 27 1.40 9.73 -8.61
N VAL A 28 1.94 8.99 -9.57
CA VAL A 28 2.92 7.91 -9.33
C VAL A 28 4.10 8.46 -8.55
N HIS A 29 4.71 9.55 -9.02
CA HIS A 29 5.88 10.14 -8.38
C HIS A 29 5.62 10.61 -6.95
N ALA A 30 4.46 11.24 -6.67
CA ALA A 30 4.09 11.66 -5.32
C ALA A 30 3.97 10.49 -4.35
N LEU A 31 3.40 9.37 -4.80
CA LEU A 31 3.20 8.18 -3.97
C LEU A 31 4.51 7.37 -3.81
N GLU A 32 5.36 7.31 -4.84
CA GLU A 32 6.70 6.70 -4.76
C GLU A 32 7.61 7.42 -3.77
N MET A 33 7.45 8.75 -3.64
CA MET A 33 8.19 9.54 -2.67
C MET A 33 7.71 9.35 -1.22
N GLY A 34 6.78 8.43 -0.99
CA GLY A 34 6.26 8.09 0.33
C GLY A 34 4.92 8.73 0.69
N GLY A 35 4.19 9.28 -0.29
CA GLY A 35 2.80 9.70 -0.08
C GLY A 35 1.87 8.53 0.17
N ASP A 36 0.91 8.70 1.08
CA ASP A 36 -0.10 7.68 1.38
C ASP A 36 -1.33 7.83 0.51
N ASP A 37 -1.61 9.06 0.06
CA ASP A 37 -2.76 9.37 -0.77
C ASP A 37 -2.50 10.62 -1.62
N PHE A 38 -3.28 10.78 -2.69
CA PHE A 38 -3.21 11.90 -3.61
C PHE A 38 -4.60 12.46 -3.91
N LEU A 39 -4.73 13.79 -3.95
CA LEU A 39 -5.98 14.48 -4.24
C LEU A 39 -5.77 15.57 -5.28
N ALA A 40 -6.34 15.39 -6.47
CA ALA A 40 -6.28 16.39 -7.53
C ALA A 40 -7.14 17.63 -7.21
N LYS A 41 -6.60 18.82 -7.50
CA LYS A 41 -7.34 20.08 -7.45
C LYS A 41 -8.04 20.33 -8.81
N PRO A 42 -9.27 20.91 -8.81
CA PRO A 42 -10.05 21.36 -7.67
C PRO A 42 -10.74 20.21 -6.93
N TYR A 43 -10.76 20.23 -5.60
CA TYR A 43 -11.46 19.25 -4.79
C TYR A 43 -12.46 19.94 -3.84
N HIS A 44 -13.46 19.17 -3.42
CA HIS A 44 -14.40 19.63 -2.41
C HIS A 44 -13.80 19.44 -1.01
N ASN A 45 -13.88 20.47 -0.14
CA ASN A 45 -13.32 20.42 1.23
C ASN A 45 -13.81 19.20 2.02
N LYS A 46 -15.06 18.75 1.79
CA LYS A 46 -15.60 17.54 2.42
C LYS A 46 -14.80 16.27 2.04
N ILE A 47 -14.31 16.18 0.79
CA ILE A 47 -13.50 15.05 0.34
C ILE A 47 -12.14 15.07 1.04
N LEU A 48 -11.48 16.23 1.10
CA LEU A 48 -10.21 16.36 1.81
C LEU A 48 -10.36 15.99 3.29
N LEU A 49 -11.40 16.50 3.94
CA LEU A 49 -11.68 16.20 5.34
C LEU A 49 -11.94 14.70 5.57
N ALA A 50 -12.74 14.07 4.71
CA ALA A 50 -13.01 12.64 4.78
C ALA A 50 -11.72 11.80 4.67
N ARG A 51 -10.79 12.18 3.77
CA ARG A 51 -9.49 11.52 3.63
C ARG A 51 -8.59 11.74 4.83
N ILE A 52 -8.51 12.96 5.36
CA ILE A 52 -7.75 13.25 6.59
C ILE A 52 -8.27 12.40 7.74
N MET A 53 -9.60 12.38 7.95
CA MET A 53 -10.21 11.60 9.04
C MET A 53 -10.02 10.08 8.85
N ALA A 54 -10.10 9.58 7.62
CA ALA A 54 -9.81 8.18 7.33
C ALA A 54 -8.35 7.82 7.66
N ASN A 55 -7.41 8.69 7.33
CA ASN A 55 -5.99 8.49 7.64
C ASN A 55 -5.71 8.55 9.15
N ILE A 56 -6.30 9.50 9.88
CA ILE A 56 -6.16 9.61 11.35
C ILE A 56 -6.76 8.38 12.04
N ARG A 57 -7.98 7.99 11.69
CA ARG A 57 -8.64 6.80 12.24
C ARG A 57 -7.80 5.55 12.04
N ARG A 58 -7.15 5.41 10.91
CA ARG A 58 -6.28 4.29 10.56
C ARG A 58 -5.08 4.20 11.50
N VAL A 59 -4.38 5.32 11.72
CA VAL A 59 -3.27 5.38 12.68
C VAL A 59 -3.71 5.00 14.09
N GLN A 60 -4.92 5.39 14.50
CA GLN A 60 -5.48 5.06 15.82
C GLN A 60 -5.88 3.58 15.94
N MET A 61 -6.23 2.92 14.85
CA MET A 61 -6.65 1.51 14.83
C MET A 61 -5.48 0.53 14.76
N ASP A 62 -4.28 0.98 14.40
CA ASP A 62 -3.10 0.12 14.31
C ASP A 62 -2.72 -0.57 15.63
N GLY A 63 -3.15 -0.03 16.76
CA GLY A 63 -3.00 -0.69 18.08
C GLY A 63 -4.03 -1.79 18.38
N ALA A 64 -5.11 -1.93 17.59
CA ALA A 64 -6.22 -2.84 17.86
C ALA A 64 -6.29 -4.03 16.89
N GLU A 65 -5.59 -4.01 15.78
CA GLU A 65 -5.53 -5.12 14.83
C GLU A 65 -4.48 -6.15 15.30
N PRO A 66 -4.79 -7.46 15.30
CA PRO A 66 -3.80 -8.48 15.64
C PRO A 66 -2.63 -8.37 14.66
N SER A 67 -1.48 -7.98 15.18
CA SER A 67 -0.24 -7.91 14.40
C SER A 67 0.05 -9.29 13.79
N VAL A 68 0.31 -9.33 12.50
CA VAL A 68 0.82 -10.55 11.83
C VAL A 68 2.32 -10.60 12.15
N ASN A 69 2.66 -10.87 13.42
CA ASN A 69 4.05 -10.98 13.83
C ASN A 69 4.67 -12.23 13.20
N GLY A 70 5.73 -12.03 12.42
CA GLY A 70 6.55 -13.13 11.94
C GLY A 70 5.90 -13.99 10.85
N TYR A 71 5.15 -13.40 9.89
CA TYR A 71 4.68 -14.17 8.75
C TYR A 71 5.85 -14.59 7.86
N HIS A 72 5.96 -15.89 7.62
CA HIS A 72 6.96 -16.49 6.75
C HIS A 72 6.30 -17.15 5.54
N CYS A 73 6.81 -16.89 4.36
CA CYS A 73 6.47 -17.63 3.15
C CYS A 73 7.73 -17.87 2.31
N ALA A 74 7.57 -18.55 1.18
CA ALA A 74 8.71 -18.82 0.29
C ALA A 74 9.37 -17.54 -0.27
N ALA A 75 8.65 -16.41 -0.27
CA ALA A 75 9.11 -15.15 -0.84
C ALA A 75 9.89 -14.28 0.14
N PHE A 76 9.42 -14.20 1.39
CA PHE A 76 9.92 -13.26 2.39
C PHE A 76 9.43 -13.61 3.80
N THR A 77 10.05 -12.98 4.78
CA THR A 77 9.54 -12.87 6.15
C THR A 77 9.05 -11.45 6.38
N LEU A 78 7.82 -11.29 6.89
CA LEU A 78 7.26 -9.99 7.26
C LEU A 78 7.47 -9.74 8.76
N ASP A 79 8.14 -8.65 9.11
CA ASP A 79 8.27 -8.17 10.49
C ASP A 79 7.30 -6.99 10.72
N ALA A 80 6.36 -7.22 11.63
CA ALA A 80 5.35 -6.23 11.97
C ALA A 80 5.88 -5.07 12.83
N ASN A 81 6.96 -5.29 13.58
CA ASN A 81 7.49 -4.25 14.47
C ASN A 81 8.27 -3.18 13.69
N SER A 82 9.01 -3.62 12.68
CA SER A 82 9.85 -2.74 11.85
C SER A 82 9.19 -2.34 10.54
N HIS A 83 7.96 -2.81 10.24
CA HIS A 83 7.30 -2.66 8.94
C HIS A 83 8.24 -3.01 7.80
N SER A 84 8.95 -4.13 7.90
CA SER A 84 9.92 -4.56 6.90
C SER A 84 9.67 -5.97 6.42
N VAL A 85 10.16 -6.28 5.24
CA VAL A 85 10.27 -7.64 4.73
C VAL A 85 11.74 -8.04 4.66
N GLU A 86 12.05 -9.22 5.16
CA GLU A 86 13.35 -9.84 4.95
C GLU A 86 13.26 -10.77 3.73
N LYS A 87 14.09 -10.49 2.73
CA LYS A 87 14.19 -11.24 1.49
C LYS A 87 15.65 -11.43 1.13
N ASP A 88 16.06 -12.64 0.81
CA ASP A 88 17.45 -12.97 0.43
C ASP A 88 18.50 -12.45 1.43
N GLY A 89 18.18 -12.50 2.74
CA GLY A 89 19.04 -12.00 3.82
C GLY A 89 19.16 -10.47 3.91
N ARG A 90 18.29 -9.74 3.21
CA ARG A 90 18.23 -8.27 3.25
C ARG A 90 16.89 -7.81 3.81
N SER A 91 16.94 -6.88 4.75
CA SER A 91 15.75 -6.20 5.26
C SER A 91 15.41 -5.02 4.36
N VAL A 92 14.16 -4.98 3.88
CA VAL A 92 13.62 -3.90 3.03
C VAL A 92 12.42 -3.28 3.74
N HIS A 93 12.52 -1.99 4.05
CA HIS A 93 11.44 -1.26 4.72
C HIS A 93 10.26 -1.03 3.77
N LEU A 94 9.04 -1.23 4.28
CA LEU A 94 7.78 -0.96 3.60
C LEU A 94 7.23 0.40 4.05
N ALA A 95 6.74 1.20 3.10
CA ALA A 95 5.91 2.35 3.44
C ALA A 95 4.61 1.87 4.11
N ASP A 96 3.97 2.74 4.90
CA ASP A 96 2.80 2.36 5.70
C ASP A 96 1.69 1.69 4.85
N MET A 97 1.38 2.26 3.68
CA MET A 97 0.37 1.67 2.78
C MET A 97 0.79 0.33 2.19
N GLU A 98 2.06 0.17 1.86
CA GLU A 98 2.59 -1.09 1.35
C GLU A 98 2.52 -2.19 2.42
N TYR A 99 2.89 -1.85 3.66
CA TYR A 99 2.78 -2.76 4.81
C TYR A 99 1.33 -3.21 5.03
N ARG A 100 0.38 -2.27 4.99
CA ARG A 100 -1.05 -2.56 5.18
C ARG A 100 -1.63 -3.43 4.07
N ILE A 101 -1.30 -3.12 2.81
CA ILE A 101 -1.72 -3.91 1.66
C ILE A 101 -1.15 -5.33 1.78
N LEU A 102 0.14 -5.46 2.10
CA LEU A 102 0.78 -6.77 2.27
C LEU A 102 0.16 -7.55 3.42
N THR A 103 -0.07 -6.92 4.57
CA THR A 103 -0.71 -7.54 5.73
C THR A 103 -2.12 -8.04 5.41
N LEU A 104 -2.91 -7.29 4.64
CA LEU A 104 -4.22 -7.74 4.17
C LEU A 104 -4.09 -9.01 3.32
N PHE A 105 -3.17 -9.03 2.36
CA PHE A 105 -2.98 -10.17 1.49
C PHE A 105 -2.43 -11.40 2.22
N VAL A 106 -1.51 -11.21 3.15
CA VAL A 106 -0.96 -12.28 4.00
C VAL A 106 -2.05 -12.89 4.89
N ARG A 107 -2.96 -12.08 5.39
CA ARG A 107 -4.11 -12.54 6.19
C ARG A 107 -5.14 -13.32 5.38
N TYR A 108 -5.27 -13.01 4.10
CA TYR A 108 -6.22 -13.64 3.18
C TYR A 108 -5.52 -14.16 1.91
N PRO A 109 -4.63 -15.16 2.04
CA PRO A 109 -3.92 -15.73 0.90
C PRO A 109 -4.92 -16.40 -0.06
N ASN A 110 -4.59 -16.39 -1.35
CA ASN A 110 -5.42 -16.93 -2.43
C ASN A 110 -6.82 -16.28 -2.58
N THR A 111 -7.06 -15.16 -1.88
CA THR A 111 -8.29 -14.40 -2.01
C THR A 111 -8.10 -13.27 -3.01
N PHE A 112 -9.08 -13.09 -3.89
CA PHE A 112 -9.08 -12.02 -4.87
C PHE A 112 -9.68 -10.74 -4.27
N PHE A 113 -9.03 -9.63 -4.53
CA PHE A 113 -9.54 -8.30 -4.19
C PHE A 113 -9.48 -7.42 -5.44
N THR A 114 -10.58 -6.81 -5.81
CA THR A 114 -10.60 -5.74 -6.81
C THR A 114 -9.85 -4.50 -6.28
N ALA A 115 -9.41 -3.62 -7.16
CA ALA A 115 -8.77 -2.37 -6.74
C ALA A 115 -9.68 -1.52 -5.85
N ASN A 116 -11.00 -1.52 -6.13
CA ASN A 116 -11.99 -0.83 -5.30
C ASN A 116 -12.11 -1.45 -3.90
N GLU A 117 -12.14 -2.77 -3.79
CA GLU A 117 -12.19 -3.46 -2.49
C GLU A 117 -10.93 -3.21 -1.68
N LEU A 118 -9.75 -3.26 -2.30
CA LEU A 118 -8.48 -2.90 -1.65
C LEU A 118 -8.54 -1.46 -1.17
N TYR A 119 -8.98 -0.53 -2.04
CA TYR A 119 -9.10 0.86 -1.66
C TYR A 119 -10.02 1.03 -0.44
N GLN A 120 -11.23 0.46 -0.47
CA GLN A 120 -12.19 0.56 0.63
C GLN A 120 -11.69 -0.08 1.92
N LYS A 121 -10.96 -1.19 1.85
CA LYS A 121 -10.41 -1.88 3.03
C LYS A 121 -9.25 -1.13 3.65
N ILE A 122 -8.39 -0.53 2.83
CA ILE A 122 -7.15 0.12 3.28
C ILE A 122 -7.39 1.61 3.59
N TRP A 123 -8.11 2.35 2.73
CA TRP A 123 -8.38 3.80 2.92
C TRP A 123 -9.73 4.09 3.58
N GLY A 124 -10.61 3.08 3.69
CA GLY A 124 -11.95 3.19 4.28
C GLY A 124 -13.04 3.50 3.25
N LYS A 125 -14.25 3.04 3.53
CA LYS A 125 -15.42 3.17 2.63
C LYS A 125 -15.82 4.61 2.33
N GLU A 126 -15.56 5.53 3.25
CA GLU A 126 -15.90 6.95 3.12
C GLU A 126 -14.85 7.75 2.34
N SER A 127 -13.70 7.16 2.06
CA SER A 127 -12.64 7.78 1.28
C SER A 127 -13.00 7.68 -0.20
N LEU A 128 -13.54 8.77 -0.75
CA LEU A 128 -13.84 8.91 -2.19
C LEU A 128 -12.53 9.10 -2.96
N GLY A 129 -11.74 8.04 -3.08
CA GLY A 129 -10.40 8.12 -3.61
C GLY A 129 -10.21 7.51 -5.00
N ASP A 130 -9.03 7.74 -5.52
CA ASP A 130 -8.61 7.26 -6.82
C ASP A 130 -7.99 5.88 -6.70
N VAL A 131 -8.58 4.89 -7.36
CA VAL A 131 -8.04 3.51 -7.39
C VAL A 131 -6.64 3.42 -8.01
N ARG A 132 -6.19 4.46 -8.75
CA ARG A 132 -4.81 4.56 -9.23
C ARG A 132 -3.81 4.50 -8.08
N THR A 133 -4.16 5.06 -6.91
CA THR A 133 -3.34 4.99 -5.69
C THR A 133 -3.02 3.54 -5.31
N VAL A 134 -4.01 2.63 -5.38
CA VAL A 134 -3.80 1.19 -5.13
C VAL A 134 -2.80 0.60 -6.11
N GLN A 135 -2.92 0.94 -7.39
CA GLN A 135 -2.04 0.39 -8.44
C GLN A 135 -0.58 0.78 -8.20
N VAL A 136 -0.34 2.03 -7.79
CA VAL A 136 1.02 2.51 -7.49
C VAL A 136 1.60 1.80 -6.27
N HIS A 137 0.86 1.69 -5.17
CA HIS A 137 1.35 0.98 -3.98
C HIS A 137 1.58 -0.51 -4.25
N ILE A 138 0.74 -1.16 -5.08
CA ILE A 138 0.97 -2.53 -5.53
C ILE A 138 2.26 -2.62 -6.37
N HIS A 139 2.52 -1.66 -7.25
CA HIS A 139 3.75 -1.62 -8.04
C HIS A 139 4.97 -1.49 -7.13
N ASN A 140 4.95 -0.55 -6.20
CA ASN A 140 6.03 -0.33 -5.24
C ASN A 140 6.27 -1.55 -4.34
N LEU A 141 5.19 -2.20 -3.90
CA LEU A 141 5.27 -3.42 -3.11
C LEU A 141 5.92 -4.55 -3.90
N ARG A 142 5.52 -4.75 -5.17
CA ARG A 142 6.15 -5.74 -6.06
C ARG A 142 7.64 -5.51 -6.22
N SER A 143 8.08 -4.28 -6.36
CA SER A 143 9.51 -3.94 -6.46
C SER A 143 10.32 -4.39 -5.25
N LYS A 144 9.66 -4.60 -4.11
CA LYS A 144 10.29 -5.03 -2.86
C LYS A 144 10.20 -6.54 -2.61
N ILE A 145 9.09 -7.17 -2.99
CA ILE A 145 8.86 -8.59 -2.66
C ILE A 145 9.06 -9.56 -3.82
N GLU A 146 8.85 -9.12 -5.07
CA GLU A 146 8.95 -10.00 -6.24
C GLU A 146 10.39 -10.21 -6.70
N PRO A 147 10.72 -11.36 -7.30
CA PRO A 147 11.99 -11.54 -8.02
C PRO A 147 12.10 -10.63 -9.26
N ASP A 148 10.99 -10.50 -10.01
CA ASP A 148 10.82 -9.62 -11.15
C ASP A 148 9.47 -8.90 -11.03
N PRO A 149 9.47 -7.58 -10.73
CA PRO A 149 8.21 -6.81 -10.58
C PRO A 149 7.32 -6.81 -11.83
N ALA A 150 7.92 -6.96 -13.02
CA ALA A 150 7.18 -7.01 -14.29
C ALA A 150 6.51 -8.37 -14.52
N LYS A 151 6.99 -9.42 -13.86
CA LYS A 151 6.45 -10.79 -13.93
C LYS A 151 6.16 -11.33 -12.54
N PRO A 152 5.19 -10.76 -11.83
CA PRO A 152 4.93 -11.08 -10.43
C PRO A 152 4.49 -12.53 -10.28
N VAL A 153 5.12 -13.24 -9.33
CA VAL A 153 4.81 -14.65 -9.02
C VAL A 153 4.00 -14.78 -7.74
N TYR A 154 4.12 -13.83 -6.82
CA TYR A 154 3.41 -13.84 -5.54
C TYR A 154 2.18 -12.94 -5.54
N LEU A 155 2.30 -11.66 -5.92
CA LEU A 155 1.23 -10.69 -5.93
C LEU A 155 0.76 -10.44 -7.38
N LYS A 156 -0.16 -11.30 -7.85
CA LYS A 156 -0.63 -11.31 -9.23
C LYS A 156 -1.82 -10.39 -9.45
N ASN A 157 -1.95 -9.89 -10.68
CA ASN A 157 -3.17 -9.30 -11.18
C ASN A 157 -3.84 -10.29 -12.15
N VAL A 158 -5.09 -10.67 -11.87
CA VAL A 158 -5.87 -11.58 -12.71
C VAL A 158 -7.00 -10.78 -13.34
N TRP A 159 -7.00 -10.76 -14.67
CA TRP A 159 -7.98 -10.01 -15.44
C TRP A 159 -9.43 -10.37 -15.03
N GLY A 160 -10.25 -9.37 -14.79
CA GLY A 160 -11.64 -9.52 -14.35
C GLY A 160 -11.83 -9.92 -12.88
N LYS A 161 -10.77 -10.33 -12.15
CA LYS A 161 -10.87 -10.75 -10.73
C LYS A 161 -10.14 -9.80 -9.76
N GLY A 162 -9.13 -9.06 -10.23
CA GLY A 162 -8.32 -8.17 -9.41
C GLY A 162 -7.00 -8.81 -8.95
N TYR A 163 -6.54 -8.42 -7.78
CA TYR A 163 -5.26 -8.83 -7.22
C TYR A 163 -5.42 -10.03 -6.28
N VAL A 164 -4.42 -10.90 -6.29
CA VAL A 164 -4.33 -12.08 -5.40
C VAL A 164 -2.90 -12.29 -4.95
N PHE A 165 -2.71 -12.67 -3.70
CA PHE A 165 -1.43 -13.07 -3.15
C PHE A 165 -1.36 -14.60 -3.06
N GLN A 166 -0.31 -15.18 -3.65
CA GLN A 166 -0.03 -16.61 -3.67
C GLN A 166 1.33 -16.87 -3.03
N PRO A 167 1.40 -17.25 -1.75
CA PRO A 167 2.66 -17.38 -1.00
C PRO A 167 3.65 -18.38 -1.62
N ASP A 168 3.14 -19.41 -2.30
CA ASP A 168 3.95 -20.47 -2.95
C ASP A 168 4.25 -20.17 -4.43
N GLY A 169 3.99 -18.94 -4.89
CA GLY A 169 4.19 -18.55 -6.29
C GLY A 169 3.22 -19.23 -7.28
N GLY A 170 2.12 -19.81 -6.77
CA GLY A 170 1.12 -20.51 -7.58
C GLY A 170 1.62 -21.85 -8.14
N LYS A 171 2.60 -22.47 -7.50
CA LYS A 171 2.91 -23.88 -7.75
C LYS A 171 1.77 -24.71 -7.14
N VAL A 172 0.98 -25.33 -7.99
CA VAL A 172 0.05 -26.42 -7.66
C VAL A 172 0.84 -27.71 -7.65
#